data_9b5b63d910087d20d303f82eba5524a7
#
_entry.id   9b5b63d910087d20d303f82eba5524a7
#
_cell.length_a   1.000
_cell.length_b   1.000
_cell.length_c   1.000
_cell.angle_alpha   90.00
_cell.angle_beta   90.00
_cell.angle_gamma   90.00
#
_symmetry.space_group_name_H-M   'P 1'
#
loop_
_entity.id
_entity.type
_entity.pdbx_description
1 polymer ?
#
loop_
_entity_poly.entity_id
_entity_poly.type
_entity_poly.pdbx_seq_one_letter_code
_entity_poly.pdbx_strand_id
1 'polypeptide(L)'
;MIDNHAQLIENKVLAVAPMMAWTDRHCRFFHRLFSQKVLLFTEMISTSAITFGKQHKLLEYSEEEHPVAVQFGGSEPEDLARCAELAQTAGFDEVNLNVCLLYTSPSPRDKRQSRMPSSA
;
A
#
# COMPACT_ATOMS: atom_id res chain seq x y z
N MET A 1 -34.96 -2.57 17.53
CA MET A 1 -33.84 -1.61 17.36
C MET A 1 -32.62 -2.39 16.92
N ILE A 2 -32.21 -2.23 15.68
CA ILE A 2 -31.01 -2.91 15.17
C ILE A 2 -29.83 -2.27 15.88
N ASP A 3 -29.03 -3.08 16.53
CA ASP A 3 -27.82 -2.61 17.19
C ASP A 3 -26.82 -2.14 16.12
N ASN A 4 -26.82 -0.85 15.87
CA ASN A 4 -25.90 -0.22 14.91
C ASN A 4 -24.43 -0.47 15.26
N HIS A 5 -24.14 -0.82 16.49
CA HIS A 5 -22.79 -1.15 16.94
C HIS A 5 -22.34 -2.52 16.40
N ALA A 6 -23.21 -3.52 16.43
CA ALA A 6 -22.89 -4.84 15.89
C ALA A 6 -22.65 -4.79 14.38
N GLN A 7 -23.47 -4.04 13.63
CA GLN A 7 -23.27 -3.84 12.19
C GLN A 7 -21.97 -3.08 11.85
N LEU A 8 -21.60 -2.10 12.68
CA LEU A 8 -20.32 -1.39 12.50
C LEU A 8 -19.12 -2.28 12.75
N ILE A 9 -19.26 -3.31 13.57
CA ILE A 9 -18.19 -4.28 13.85
C ILE A 9 -18.09 -5.32 12.72
N GLU A 10 -19.22 -5.77 12.20
CA GLU A 10 -19.25 -6.76 11.10
C GLU A 10 -18.62 -6.25 9.80
N ASN A 11 -18.67 -4.95 9.55
CA ASN A 11 -18.13 -4.32 8.35
C ASN A 11 -16.69 -3.81 8.51
N LYS A 12 -16.04 -4.02 9.65
CA LYS A 12 -14.66 -3.60 9.85
C LYS A 12 -13.69 -4.59 9.24
N VAL A 13 -12.82 -4.08 8.38
CA VAL A 13 -11.71 -4.84 7.83
C VAL A 13 -10.51 -4.66 8.74
N LEU A 14 -9.99 -5.76 9.27
CA LEU A 14 -8.69 -5.76 9.93
C LEU A 14 -7.62 -5.83 8.84
N ALA A 15 -6.65 -4.93 8.89
CA ALA A 15 -5.57 -4.87 7.92
C ALA A 15 -4.22 -4.72 8.60
N VAL A 16 -3.18 -5.23 7.96
CA VAL A 16 -1.79 -4.92 8.32
C VAL A 16 -1.33 -3.77 7.43
N ALA A 17 -1.04 -2.64 8.04
CA ALA A 17 -0.64 -1.43 7.33
C ALA A 17 0.64 -1.63 6.51
N PRO A 18 0.77 -0.95 5.36
CA PRO A 18 2.02 -0.94 4.60
C PRO A 18 3.17 -0.38 5.43
N MET A 19 4.28 -1.10 5.50
CA MET A 19 5.46 -0.69 6.27
C MET A 19 6.73 -1.01 5.47
N MET A 20 7.48 0.03 5.11
CA MET A 20 8.76 -0.11 4.39
C MET A 20 9.73 -1.01 5.15
N ALA A 21 10.38 -1.90 4.42
CA ALA A 21 11.31 -2.90 4.92
C ALA A 21 10.71 -3.93 5.91
N TRP A 22 9.38 -3.88 6.14
CA TRP A 22 8.70 -4.81 7.05
C TRP A 22 7.67 -5.66 6.34
N THR A 23 6.72 -5.07 5.61
CA THR A 23 5.65 -5.82 4.96
C THR A 23 6.05 -6.39 3.59
N ASP A 24 7.19 -7.05 3.55
CA ASP A 24 7.64 -7.83 2.41
C ASP A 24 6.84 -9.15 2.28
N ARG A 25 7.12 -9.92 1.23
CA ARG A 25 6.41 -11.19 0.99
C ARG A 25 6.53 -12.18 2.15
N HIS A 26 7.65 -12.19 2.86
CA HIS A 26 7.88 -13.09 3.98
C HIS A 26 7.04 -12.69 5.20
N CYS A 27 7.00 -11.39 5.49
CA CYS A 27 6.17 -10.84 6.56
C CYS A 27 4.69 -11.07 6.27
N ARG A 28 4.24 -10.83 5.04
CA ARG A 28 2.84 -11.06 4.65
C ARG A 28 2.47 -12.53 4.76
N PHE A 29 3.31 -13.44 4.31
CA PHE A 29 3.09 -14.86 4.47
C PHE A 29 2.98 -15.25 5.96
N PHE A 30 3.86 -14.73 6.79
CA PHE A 30 3.84 -14.95 8.23
C PHE A 30 2.52 -14.49 8.87
N HIS A 31 2.06 -13.29 8.55
CA HIS A 31 0.77 -12.79 9.05
C HIS A 31 -0.40 -13.65 8.59
N ARG A 32 -0.34 -14.19 7.40
CA ARG A 32 -1.40 -15.07 6.86
C ARG A 32 -1.54 -16.36 7.67
N LEU A 33 -0.50 -16.82 8.30
CA LEU A 33 -0.58 -17.98 9.18
C LEU A 33 -1.47 -17.74 10.42
N PHE A 34 -1.62 -16.49 10.86
CA PHE A 34 -2.47 -16.13 11.99
C PHE A 34 -3.93 -15.87 11.60
N SER A 35 -4.19 -15.42 10.40
CA SER A 35 -5.55 -15.11 9.95
C SER A 35 -5.67 -15.15 8.45
N GLN A 36 -6.69 -15.84 7.96
CA GLN A 36 -7.04 -15.88 6.54
C GLN A 36 -7.90 -14.70 6.09
N LYS A 37 -8.38 -13.89 7.03
CA LYS A 37 -9.32 -12.79 6.75
C LYS A 37 -8.68 -11.41 6.75
N VAL A 38 -7.53 -11.27 7.40
CA VAL A 38 -6.85 -9.97 7.46
C VAL A 38 -6.40 -9.52 6.07
N LEU A 39 -6.63 -8.25 5.74
CA LEU A 39 -6.11 -7.66 4.52
C LEU A 39 -4.62 -7.33 4.69
N LEU A 40 -3.80 -7.88 3.83
CA LEU A 40 -2.35 -7.64 3.84
C LEU A 40 -2.00 -6.59 2.79
N PHE A 41 -1.07 -5.70 3.12
CA PHE A 41 -0.56 -4.68 2.21
C PHE A 41 0.90 -4.96 1.86
N THR A 42 1.27 -4.67 0.63
CA THR A 42 2.69 -4.62 0.25
C THR A 42 3.37 -3.42 0.90
N GLU A 43 4.68 -3.39 0.87
CA GLU A 43 5.41 -2.14 1.06
C GLU A 43 5.00 -1.12 -0.01
N MET A 44 5.24 0.17 0.23
CA MET A 44 5.00 1.18 -0.80
C MET A 44 5.97 0.97 -1.97
N ILE A 45 5.41 0.86 -3.15
CA ILE A 45 6.16 0.76 -4.41
C ILE A 45 6.05 2.10 -5.14
N SER A 46 7.16 2.75 -5.42
CA SER A 46 7.13 3.98 -6.19
C SER A 46 6.75 3.72 -7.65
N THR A 47 5.99 4.62 -8.25
CA THR A 47 5.63 4.52 -9.67
C THR A 47 6.86 4.52 -10.56
N SER A 48 7.90 5.25 -10.18
CA SER A 48 9.19 5.25 -10.90
C SER A 48 9.88 3.89 -10.85
N ALA A 49 9.81 3.16 -9.74
CA ALA A 49 10.36 1.82 -9.64
C ALA A 49 9.65 0.84 -10.59
N ILE A 50 8.35 1.01 -10.79
CA ILE A 50 7.59 0.22 -11.77
C ILE A 50 7.98 0.60 -13.21
N THR A 51 8.10 1.89 -13.49
CA THR A 51 8.39 2.40 -14.84
C THR A 51 9.80 2.01 -15.30
N PHE A 52 10.78 2.09 -14.42
CA PHE A 52 12.21 1.89 -14.74
C PHE A 52 12.81 0.61 -14.17
N GLY A 53 12.05 -0.14 -13.38
CA GLY A 53 12.53 -1.33 -12.68
C GLY A 53 12.02 -2.65 -13.25
N LYS A 54 12.28 -3.70 -12.51
CA LYS A 54 11.80 -5.05 -12.82
C LYS A 54 10.39 -5.25 -12.27
N GLN A 55 9.39 -4.86 -13.05
CA GLN A 55 7.97 -4.89 -12.68
C GLN A 55 7.53 -6.23 -12.06
N HIS A 56 7.90 -7.34 -12.69
CA HIS A 56 7.52 -8.67 -12.21
C HIS A 56 7.97 -8.94 -10.78
N LYS A 57 9.21 -8.54 -10.45
CA LYS A 57 9.76 -8.77 -9.12
C LYS A 57 9.09 -7.89 -8.06
N LEU A 58 8.74 -6.66 -8.42
CA LEU A 58 8.11 -5.71 -7.50
C LEU A 58 6.65 -6.07 -7.19
N LEU A 59 5.96 -6.72 -8.12
CA LEU A 59 4.56 -7.13 -8.00
C LEU A 59 4.41 -8.62 -7.66
N GLU A 60 5.46 -9.23 -7.16
CA GLU A 60 5.46 -10.65 -6.79
C GLU A 60 4.79 -10.87 -5.43
N TYR A 61 3.90 -11.85 -5.38
CA TYR A 61 3.26 -12.32 -4.15
C TYR A 61 2.94 -13.81 -4.26
N SER A 62 2.62 -14.44 -3.14
CA SER A 62 2.18 -15.83 -3.09
C SER A 62 0.66 -15.91 -3.01
N GLU A 63 0.06 -16.93 -3.60
CA GLU A 63 -1.41 -17.11 -3.59
C GLU A 63 -2.00 -17.13 -2.18
N GLU A 64 -1.27 -17.61 -1.19
CA GLU A 64 -1.71 -17.63 0.20
C GLU A 64 -1.86 -16.23 0.80
N GLU A 65 -1.25 -15.21 0.18
CA GLU A 65 -1.32 -13.84 0.68
C GLU A 65 -2.68 -13.17 0.48
N HIS A 66 -3.54 -13.72 -0.38
CA HIS A 66 -4.90 -13.17 -0.59
C HIS A 66 -5.76 -13.23 0.68
N PRO A 67 -6.54 -12.16 1.00
CA PRO A 67 -6.64 -10.90 0.26
C PRO A 67 -5.42 -10.00 0.49
N VAL A 68 -4.85 -9.50 -0.60
CA VAL A 68 -3.64 -8.68 -0.59
C VAL A 68 -3.83 -7.42 -1.44
N ALA A 69 -3.44 -6.29 -0.86
CA ALA A 69 -3.46 -4.99 -1.51
C ALA A 69 -2.03 -4.55 -1.85
N VAL A 70 -1.87 -3.90 -2.99
CA VAL A 70 -0.62 -3.24 -3.34
C VAL A 70 -0.71 -1.75 -3.09
N GLN A 71 0.33 -1.17 -2.49
CA GLN A 71 0.41 0.28 -2.28
C GLN A 71 1.40 0.90 -3.25
N PHE A 72 0.94 1.93 -3.97
CA PHE A 72 1.79 2.75 -4.84
C PHE A 72 1.96 4.16 -4.28
N GLY A 73 3.14 4.71 -4.48
CA GLY A 73 3.45 6.11 -4.21
C GLY A 73 3.95 6.82 -5.46
N GLY A 74 3.38 7.98 -5.75
CA GLY A 74 3.74 8.79 -6.89
C GLY A 74 2.81 9.98 -7.01
N SER A 75 3.16 10.92 -7.88
CA SER A 75 2.40 12.15 -8.09
C SER A 75 1.75 12.25 -9.47
N GLU A 76 2.26 11.50 -10.45
CA GLU A 76 1.79 11.58 -11.82
C GLU A 76 0.57 10.67 -12.04
N PRO A 77 -0.60 11.22 -12.42
CA PRO A 77 -1.81 10.42 -12.61
C PRO A 77 -1.67 9.30 -13.64
N GLU A 78 -0.96 9.55 -14.72
CA GLU A 78 -0.75 8.56 -15.79
C GLU A 78 0.06 7.36 -15.29
N ASP A 79 1.11 7.63 -14.52
CA ASP A 79 1.94 6.58 -13.94
C ASP A 79 1.15 5.75 -12.91
N LEU A 80 0.33 6.41 -12.09
CA LEU A 80 -0.53 5.75 -11.12
C LEU A 80 -1.58 4.87 -11.81
N ALA A 81 -2.19 5.37 -12.89
CA ALA A 81 -3.16 4.60 -13.68
C ALA A 81 -2.51 3.34 -14.27
N ARG A 82 -1.33 3.48 -14.85
CA ARG A 82 -0.56 2.35 -15.38
C ARG A 82 -0.21 1.34 -14.30
N CYS A 83 0.22 1.80 -13.13
CA CYS A 83 0.50 0.92 -12.00
C CYS A 83 -0.74 0.15 -11.54
N ALA A 84 -1.91 0.80 -11.52
CA ALA A 84 -3.17 0.16 -11.18
C ALA A 84 -3.55 -0.94 -12.19
N GLU A 85 -3.38 -0.70 -13.49
CA GLU A 85 -3.61 -1.72 -14.53
C GLU A 85 -2.67 -2.92 -14.36
N LEU A 86 -1.40 -2.66 -14.09
CA LEU A 86 -0.43 -3.74 -13.84
C LEU A 86 -0.77 -4.55 -12.59
N ALA A 87 -1.21 -3.88 -11.53
CA ALA A 87 -1.64 -4.54 -10.30
C ALA A 87 -2.89 -5.41 -10.54
N GLN A 88 -3.84 -4.91 -11.30
CA GLN A 88 -5.03 -5.68 -11.70
C GLN A 88 -4.65 -6.92 -12.51
N THR A 89 -3.77 -6.78 -13.47
CA THR A 89 -3.25 -7.88 -14.27
C THR A 89 -2.49 -8.90 -13.42
N ALA A 90 -1.75 -8.43 -12.42
CA ALA A 90 -1.02 -9.30 -11.49
C ALA A 90 -1.95 -10.04 -10.51
N GLY A 91 -3.20 -9.58 -10.33
CA GLY A 91 -4.21 -10.25 -9.53
C GLY A 91 -4.33 -9.75 -8.09
N PHE A 92 -3.86 -8.54 -7.78
CA PHE A 92 -4.09 -7.93 -6.47
C PHE A 92 -5.57 -7.66 -6.23
N ASP A 93 -6.01 -7.82 -4.99
CA ASP A 93 -7.41 -7.59 -4.60
C ASP A 93 -7.75 -6.11 -4.50
N GLU A 94 -6.78 -5.28 -4.10
CA GLU A 94 -6.95 -3.84 -3.96
C GLU A 94 -5.70 -3.09 -4.38
N VAL A 95 -5.90 -1.85 -4.83
CA VAL A 95 -4.85 -0.87 -5.08
C VAL A 95 -5.02 0.28 -4.09
N ASN A 96 -3.96 0.60 -3.38
CA ASN A 96 -3.93 1.69 -2.42
C ASN A 96 -2.92 2.75 -2.87
N LEU A 97 -3.29 4.01 -2.73
CA LEU A 97 -2.42 5.13 -3.08
C LEU A 97 -1.88 5.79 -1.82
N ASN A 98 -0.57 5.85 -1.72
CA ASN A 98 0.08 6.66 -0.70
C ASN A 98 0.27 8.07 -1.23
N VAL A 99 -0.56 8.99 -0.74
CA VAL A 99 -0.51 10.41 -1.10
C VAL A 99 0.43 11.14 -0.12
N CYS A 100 1.57 10.53 0.17
CA CYS A 100 2.56 11.13 1.06
C CYS A 100 3.27 12.29 0.37
N LEU A 101 3.30 13.43 1.02
CA LEU A 101 3.81 14.71 0.50
C LEU A 101 5.33 14.74 0.26
N LEU A 102 6.05 13.67 0.59
CA LEU A 102 7.48 13.54 0.29
C LEU A 102 7.80 13.59 -1.21
N TYR A 103 6.82 13.26 -2.05
CA TYR A 103 6.98 13.15 -3.50
C TYR A 103 6.17 14.19 -4.29
N THR A 104 5.41 15.03 -3.62
CA THR A 104 4.62 16.09 -4.24
C THR A 104 5.20 17.45 -3.90
N SER A 105 4.89 18.47 -4.73
CA SER A 105 5.23 19.85 -4.38
C SER A 105 4.61 20.19 -3.03
N PRO A 106 5.44 20.57 -2.03
CA PRO A 106 4.93 20.78 -0.69
C PRO A 106 3.96 21.93 -0.64
N SER A 107 2.87 21.77 0.09
CA SER A 107 1.99 22.88 0.45
C SER A 107 2.76 23.87 1.37
N PRO A 108 2.29 25.10 1.53
CA PRO A 108 2.93 26.05 2.48
C PRO A 108 3.02 25.49 3.90
N ARG A 109 2.13 24.61 4.28
CA ARG A 109 2.14 23.92 5.58
C ARG A 109 3.28 22.91 5.66
N ASP A 110 3.54 22.20 4.59
CA ASP A 110 4.59 21.17 4.52
C ASP A 110 5.98 21.80 4.44
N LYS A 111 6.10 22.96 3.82
CA LYS A 111 7.34 23.74 3.83
C LYS A 111 7.83 24.07 5.22
N ARG A 112 6.94 24.21 6.20
CA ARG A 112 7.32 24.39 7.60
C ARG A 112 7.93 23.12 8.20
N GLN A 113 7.45 21.97 7.83
CA GLN A 113 8.01 20.69 8.27
C GLN A 113 9.35 20.39 7.61
N SER A 114 9.50 20.72 6.33
CA SER A 114 10.77 20.56 5.62
C SER A 114 11.88 21.51 6.10
N ARG A 115 11.53 22.55 6.86
CA ARG A 115 12.48 23.45 7.54
C ARG A 115 12.94 22.95 8.89
N MET A 116 12.41 21.85 9.40
CA MET A 116 13.03 21.19 10.52
C MET A 116 14.44 20.80 10.09
N PRO A 117 15.48 21.20 10.83
CA PRO A 117 16.80 20.71 10.50
C PRO A 117 16.72 19.20 10.49
N SER A 118 16.92 18.62 9.30
CA SER A 118 17.30 17.23 9.27
C SER A 118 18.47 17.20 10.22
N SER A 119 18.28 16.57 11.35
CA SER A 119 19.40 16.29 12.22
C SER A 119 20.39 15.52 11.38
N ALA A 120 21.31 16.28 10.88
CA ALA A 120 22.46 15.72 10.21
C ALA A 120 23.14 14.76 11.18
#